data_7ce8e8c09cc4fe2a1aa9b945c196a43f
#
_entry.id   7ce8e8c09cc4fe2a1aa9b945c196a43f
#
_cell.length_a   1.000
_cell.length_b   1.000
_cell.length_c   1.000
_cell.angle_alpha   90.00
_cell.angle_beta   90.00
_cell.angle_gamma   90.00
#
_symmetry.space_group_name_H-M   'P 1'
#
loop_
_entity.id
_entity.type
_entity.pdbx_description
1 polymer ?
#
loop_
_entity_poly.entity_id
_entity_poly.type
_entity_poly.pdbx_seq_one_letter_code
_entity_poly.pdbx_strand_id
1 'polypeptide(L)'
;DNNHICDYCDKVISNHEDADEDHVCDYCGKVITNHIGGKETCRDKAVCEVCGKSYGKLDPNNHTDLKHFPAKAATEDSKGNIEYWYCSGCNKYYRGKDGTKEIAKADTVTAKLQKSPKTGDNSNLMLWIALLFVSGGAGIGTAVTEKKKKQK
;
A
#
# COMPACT_ATOMS: atom_id res chain seq x y z
N ASP A 1 7.09 -7.81 -57.42
CA ASP A 1 7.11 -8.11 -55.98
C ASP A 1 5.67 -8.05 -55.40
N ASN A 2 5.46 -8.57 -54.23
CA ASN A 2 4.14 -8.60 -53.60
C ASN A 2 3.83 -7.30 -52.83
N ASN A 3 4.20 -6.14 -53.36
CA ASN A 3 4.02 -4.85 -52.69
C ASN A 3 2.77 -4.09 -53.13
N HIS A 4 1.94 -4.68 -54.00
CA HIS A 4 0.73 -4.10 -54.61
C HIS A 4 1.00 -2.89 -55.51
N ILE A 5 2.25 -2.67 -55.92
CA ILE A 5 2.65 -1.58 -56.82
C ILE A 5 3.18 -2.18 -58.11
N CYS A 6 2.81 -1.62 -59.25
CA CYS A 6 3.33 -2.03 -60.52
C CYS A 6 4.81 -1.68 -60.65
N ASP A 7 5.68 -2.69 -60.88
CA ASP A 7 7.13 -2.48 -61.00
C ASP A 7 7.54 -1.62 -62.24
N TYR A 8 6.63 -1.36 -63.14
CA TYR A 8 6.88 -0.57 -64.35
C TYR A 8 6.36 0.87 -64.25
N CYS A 9 5.31 1.14 -63.49
CA CYS A 9 4.66 2.46 -63.54
C CYS A 9 4.35 3.01 -62.11
N ASP A 10 4.76 2.36 -61.08
CA ASP A 10 4.55 2.73 -59.68
C ASP A 10 3.09 2.94 -59.24
N LYS A 11 2.14 2.45 -60.06
CA LYS A 11 0.72 2.51 -59.72
C LYS A 11 0.32 1.40 -58.79
N VAL A 12 -0.56 1.69 -57.82
CA VAL A 12 -1.18 0.68 -56.96
C VAL A 12 -2.04 -0.23 -57.87
N ILE A 13 -1.76 -1.54 -57.85
CA ILE A 13 -2.44 -2.56 -58.66
C ILE A 13 -3.64 -3.14 -57.90
N SER A 14 -3.50 -3.28 -56.58
CA SER A 14 -4.56 -3.81 -55.72
C SER A 14 -4.53 -3.15 -54.37
N ASN A 15 -5.62 -3.20 -53.65
CA ASN A 15 -5.66 -2.81 -52.24
C ASN A 15 -5.07 -3.91 -51.37
N HIS A 16 -4.61 -3.54 -50.21
CA HIS A 16 -4.23 -4.51 -49.21
C HIS A 16 -5.46 -5.31 -48.75
N GLU A 17 -5.36 -6.62 -48.75
CA GLU A 17 -6.40 -7.53 -48.30
C GLU A 17 -5.98 -8.20 -46.98
N ASP A 18 -6.91 -8.39 -46.09
CA ASP A 18 -6.76 -9.00 -44.76
C ASP A 18 -7.99 -9.91 -44.57
N ALA A 19 -7.90 -11.10 -45.13
CA ALA A 19 -9.03 -12.04 -45.13
C ALA A 19 -9.15 -12.79 -43.79
N ASP A 20 -8.06 -12.92 -43.06
CA ASP A 20 -8.04 -13.57 -41.76
C ASP A 20 -8.14 -12.57 -40.57
N GLU A 21 -8.37 -11.28 -40.88
CA GLU A 21 -8.53 -10.19 -39.91
C GLU A 21 -7.39 -10.10 -38.91
N ASP A 22 -6.16 -10.38 -39.34
CA ASP A 22 -4.97 -10.32 -38.49
C ASP A 22 -4.26 -8.95 -38.49
N HIS A 23 -4.80 -7.98 -39.23
CA HIS A 23 -4.29 -6.63 -39.47
C HIS A 23 -3.05 -6.56 -40.35
N VAL A 24 -2.70 -7.65 -41.02
CA VAL A 24 -1.58 -7.77 -41.95
C VAL A 24 -2.08 -8.14 -43.31
N CYS A 25 -1.51 -7.55 -44.34
CA CYS A 25 -1.88 -7.94 -45.69
C CYS A 25 -1.43 -9.38 -46.02
N ASP A 26 -2.36 -10.22 -46.46
CA ASP A 26 -2.12 -11.62 -46.82
C ASP A 26 -1.09 -11.80 -47.94
N TYR A 27 -0.92 -10.78 -48.77
CA TYR A 27 -0.02 -10.85 -49.93
C TYR A 27 1.38 -10.31 -49.66
N CYS A 28 1.49 -9.17 -48.97
CA CYS A 28 2.78 -8.50 -48.82
C CYS A 28 3.29 -8.44 -47.38
N GLY A 29 2.52 -8.91 -46.41
CA GLY A 29 2.89 -8.91 -45.01
C GLY A 29 2.95 -7.52 -44.35
N LYS A 30 2.48 -6.47 -45.03
CA LYS A 30 2.47 -5.10 -44.49
C LYS A 30 1.31 -4.93 -43.50
N VAL A 31 1.58 -4.32 -42.38
CA VAL A 31 0.52 -3.94 -41.42
C VAL A 31 -0.41 -2.93 -42.06
N ILE A 32 -1.71 -3.26 -42.17
CA ILE A 32 -2.76 -2.46 -42.79
C ILE A 32 -3.42 -1.55 -41.75
N THR A 33 -3.70 -2.10 -40.57
CA THR A 33 -4.32 -1.39 -39.48
C THR A 33 -3.66 -1.78 -38.14
N ASN A 34 -3.77 -0.91 -37.15
CA ASN A 34 -3.33 -1.24 -35.81
C ASN A 34 -4.42 -2.00 -35.07
N HIS A 35 -4.01 -2.82 -34.10
CA HIS A 35 -4.95 -3.42 -33.16
C HIS A 35 -5.72 -2.33 -32.41
N ILE A 36 -7.02 -2.54 -32.22
CA ILE A 36 -7.95 -1.59 -31.60
C ILE A 36 -8.83 -2.28 -30.55
N GLY A 37 -9.37 -1.48 -29.65
CA GLY A 37 -10.28 -1.96 -28.60
C GLY A 37 -9.57 -2.70 -27.48
N GLY A 38 -10.36 -3.25 -26.59
CA GLY A 38 -9.86 -3.88 -25.36
C GLY A 38 -9.24 -2.89 -24.37
N LYS A 39 -8.88 -3.39 -23.22
CA LYS A 39 -8.18 -2.61 -22.19
C LYS A 39 -7.16 -3.49 -21.49
N GLU A 40 -5.93 -3.01 -21.47
CA GLU A 40 -4.85 -3.66 -20.72
C GLU A 40 -5.05 -3.53 -19.21
N THR A 41 -4.57 -4.53 -18.50
CA THR A 41 -4.57 -4.55 -17.02
C THR A 41 -3.15 -4.73 -16.50
N CYS A 42 -2.99 -4.75 -15.18
CA CYS A 42 -1.71 -5.08 -14.55
C CYS A 42 -1.27 -6.53 -14.79
N ARG A 43 -2.17 -7.38 -15.30
CA ARG A 43 -1.94 -8.81 -15.56
C ARG A 43 -2.03 -9.16 -17.04
N ASP A 44 -3.05 -8.65 -17.73
CA ASP A 44 -3.38 -9.05 -19.08
C ASP A 44 -3.22 -7.88 -20.04
N LYS A 45 -2.68 -8.15 -21.23
CA LYS A 45 -2.60 -7.18 -22.33
C LYS A 45 -3.99 -6.92 -22.89
N ALA A 46 -4.16 -5.78 -23.57
CA ALA A 46 -5.36 -5.52 -24.34
C ALA A 46 -5.60 -6.64 -25.38
N VAL A 47 -6.85 -6.96 -25.64
CA VAL A 47 -7.23 -7.93 -26.66
C VAL A 47 -7.93 -7.16 -27.78
N CYS A 48 -7.45 -7.31 -29.01
CA CYS A 48 -8.06 -6.68 -30.16
C CYS A 48 -9.49 -7.18 -30.38
N GLU A 49 -10.43 -6.23 -30.52
CA GLU A 49 -11.86 -6.56 -30.73
C GLU A 49 -12.15 -7.13 -32.13
N VAL A 50 -11.22 -6.94 -33.07
CA VAL A 50 -11.36 -7.44 -34.44
C VAL A 50 -10.76 -8.84 -34.59
N CYS A 51 -9.46 -8.99 -34.27
CA CYS A 51 -8.76 -10.26 -34.50
C CYS A 51 -8.62 -11.15 -33.26
N GLY A 52 -9.04 -10.70 -32.09
CA GLY A 52 -8.91 -11.46 -30.82
C GLY A 52 -7.49 -11.65 -30.31
N LYS A 53 -6.46 -11.12 -30.98
CA LYS A 53 -5.06 -11.25 -30.55
C LYS A 53 -4.73 -10.25 -29.43
N SER A 54 -3.94 -10.68 -28.45
CA SER A 54 -3.42 -9.81 -27.40
C SER A 54 -2.34 -8.87 -27.94
N TYR A 55 -2.41 -7.58 -27.62
CA TYR A 55 -1.46 -6.57 -28.09
C TYR A 55 -1.10 -5.55 -27.01
N GLY A 56 -0.14 -4.68 -27.33
CA GLY A 56 0.29 -3.61 -26.43
C GLY A 56 1.14 -4.10 -25.24
N LYS A 57 1.13 -3.31 -24.18
CA LYS A 57 1.85 -3.57 -22.93
C LYS A 57 0.85 -3.68 -21.79
N LEU A 58 1.25 -4.30 -20.68
CA LEU A 58 0.45 -4.29 -19.44
C LEU A 58 0.35 -2.86 -18.90
N ASP A 59 -0.82 -2.51 -18.36
CA ASP A 59 -0.96 -1.28 -17.58
C ASP A 59 -0.79 -1.60 -16.08
N PRO A 60 0.35 -1.23 -15.47
CA PRO A 60 0.63 -1.54 -14.08
C PRO A 60 -0.30 -0.83 -13.09
N ASN A 61 -1.07 0.15 -13.55
CA ASN A 61 -2.00 0.93 -12.73
C ASN A 61 -3.47 0.49 -12.89
N ASN A 62 -3.78 -0.31 -13.89
CA ASN A 62 -5.14 -0.83 -14.10
C ASN A 62 -5.34 -2.15 -13.36
N HIS A 63 -5.74 -2.06 -12.10
CA HIS A 63 -6.00 -3.22 -11.24
C HIS A 63 -7.47 -3.62 -11.29
N THR A 64 -7.79 -4.81 -11.75
CA THR A 64 -9.18 -5.32 -11.88
C THR A 64 -9.71 -5.94 -10.58
N ASP A 65 -8.82 -6.47 -9.71
CA ASP A 65 -9.17 -7.28 -8.55
C ASP A 65 -8.52 -6.75 -7.27
N LEU A 66 -8.74 -5.47 -6.96
CA LEU A 66 -8.28 -4.88 -5.69
C LEU A 66 -9.18 -5.34 -4.53
N LYS A 67 -8.64 -6.21 -3.69
CA LYS A 67 -9.27 -6.67 -2.46
C LYS A 67 -8.96 -5.74 -1.30
N HIS A 68 -9.98 -5.21 -0.64
CA HIS A 68 -9.83 -4.35 0.52
C HIS A 68 -9.64 -5.18 1.81
N PHE A 69 -8.67 -4.79 2.61
CA PHE A 69 -8.41 -5.31 3.95
C PHE A 69 -8.43 -4.15 4.94
N PRO A 70 -9.47 -4.06 5.78
CA PRO A 70 -9.57 -2.98 6.76
C PRO A 70 -8.47 -3.07 7.82
N ALA A 71 -8.14 -1.94 8.43
CA ALA A 71 -7.20 -1.89 9.54
C ALA A 71 -7.69 -2.74 10.71
N LYS A 72 -6.78 -3.48 11.32
CA LYS A 72 -6.99 -4.25 12.54
C LYS A 72 -5.95 -3.83 13.57
N ALA A 73 -6.41 -3.39 14.74
CA ALA A 73 -5.52 -3.05 15.84
C ALA A 73 -4.71 -4.26 16.30
N ALA A 74 -3.42 -4.04 16.60
CA ALA A 74 -2.60 -5.03 17.29
C ALA A 74 -3.04 -5.15 18.75
N THR A 75 -2.85 -6.32 19.32
CA THR A 75 -3.05 -6.60 20.75
C THR A 75 -1.74 -7.11 21.36
N GLU A 76 -1.71 -7.37 22.65
CA GLU A 76 -0.56 -8.03 23.30
C GLU A 76 -0.31 -9.43 22.75
N ASP A 77 -1.38 -10.13 22.34
CA ASP A 77 -1.31 -11.54 21.92
C ASP A 77 -1.26 -11.69 20.38
N SER A 78 -1.73 -10.70 19.62
CA SER A 78 -1.83 -10.77 18.16
C SER A 78 -1.29 -9.54 17.46
N LYS A 79 -0.67 -9.78 16.28
CA LYS A 79 -0.33 -8.71 15.35
C LYS A 79 -1.59 -8.09 14.76
N GLY A 80 -1.55 -6.81 14.45
CA GLY A 80 -2.56 -6.12 13.67
C GLY A 80 -2.13 -5.93 12.22
N ASN A 81 -2.89 -5.15 11.49
CA ASN A 81 -2.54 -4.67 10.16
C ASN A 81 -3.04 -3.24 9.95
N ILE A 82 -2.36 -2.51 9.09
CA ILE A 82 -2.88 -1.25 8.56
C ILE A 82 -4.01 -1.55 7.57
N GLU A 83 -4.78 -0.53 7.20
CA GLU A 83 -5.67 -0.65 6.05
C GLU A 83 -4.86 -0.75 4.75
N TYR A 84 -5.19 -1.72 3.90
CA TYR A 84 -4.50 -1.94 2.64
C TYR A 84 -5.40 -2.62 1.60
N TRP A 85 -4.97 -2.55 0.35
CA TRP A 85 -5.58 -3.26 -0.78
C TRP A 85 -4.56 -4.23 -1.38
N TYR A 86 -5.03 -5.37 -1.81
CA TYR A 86 -4.21 -6.40 -2.44
C TYR A 86 -4.75 -6.70 -3.82
N CYS A 87 -3.89 -6.65 -4.83
CA CYS A 87 -4.23 -7.05 -6.19
C CYS A 87 -3.78 -8.49 -6.44
N SER A 88 -4.74 -9.38 -6.72
CA SER A 88 -4.43 -10.77 -7.06
C SER A 88 -3.81 -10.91 -8.46
N GLY A 89 -4.06 -9.96 -9.37
CA GLY A 89 -3.52 -9.98 -10.72
C GLY A 89 -2.01 -9.78 -10.76
N CYS A 90 -1.48 -8.75 -10.10
CA CYS A 90 -0.05 -8.47 -10.05
C CYS A 90 0.64 -8.90 -8.75
N ASN A 91 -0.11 -9.46 -7.78
CA ASN A 91 0.38 -9.93 -6.47
C ASN A 91 1.06 -8.84 -5.63
N LYS A 92 0.49 -7.61 -5.66
CA LYS A 92 1.02 -6.43 -4.99
C LYS A 92 0.06 -5.84 -3.97
N TYR A 93 0.62 -5.09 -3.01
CA TYR A 93 -0.11 -4.46 -1.90
C TYR A 93 -0.07 -2.94 -2.06
N TYR A 94 -1.17 -2.27 -1.72
CA TYR A 94 -1.34 -0.83 -1.93
C TYR A 94 -1.96 -0.16 -0.72
N ARG A 95 -1.57 1.10 -0.49
CA ARG A 95 -2.10 1.94 0.59
C ARG A 95 -3.30 2.80 0.14
N GLY A 96 -4.01 2.45 -0.84
CA GLY A 96 -5.16 3.22 -1.33
C GLY A 96 -5.99 2.40 -2.28
N LYS A 97 -7.28 2.70 -2.33
CA LYS A 97 -8.25 2.04 -3.20
C LYS A 97 -7.97 2.22 -4.70
N ASP A 98 -7.14 3.19 -5.05
CA ASP A 98 -6.74 3.51 -6.41
C ASP A 98 -5.58 2.64 -6.92
N GLY A 99 -4.94 1.86 -6.04
CA GLY A 99 -3.82 0.99 -6.41
C GLY A 99 -2.54 1.71 -6.85
N THR A 100 -2.42 3.03 -6.60
CA THR A 100 -1.26 3.80 -7.07
C THR A 100 -0.06 3.77 -6.12
N LYS A 101 -0.31 3.57 -4.83
CA LYS A 101 0.72 3.61 -3.79
C LYS A 101 1.09 2.20 -3.33
N GLU A 102 2.03 1.59 -4.05
CA GLU A 102 2.55 0.26 -3.71
C GLU A 102 3.28 0.28 -2.36
N ILE A 103 3.08 -0.76 -1.57
CA ILE A 103 3.76 -1.02 -0.29
C ILE A 103 4.25 -2.46 -0.22
N ALA A 104 5.28 -2.71 0.57
CA ALA A 104 5.72 -4.07 0.80
C ALA A 104 4.70 -4.84 1.67
N LYS A 105 4.59 -6.15 1.49
CA LYS A 105 3.75 -7.01 2.33
C LYS A 105 4.06 -6.86 3.82
N ALA A 106 5.33 -6.69 4.17
CA ALA A 106 5.75 -6.51 5.56
C ALA A 106 5.17 -5.24 6.18
N ASP A 107 4.99 -4.18 5.39
CA ASP A 107 4.47 -2.89 5.84
C ASP A 107 2.96 -2.91 6.11
N THR A 108 2.27 -3.97 5.67
CA THR A 108 0.84 -4.15 5.99
C THR A 108 0.63 -4.58 7.43
N VAL A 109 1.64 -5.15 8.09
CA VAL A 109 1.54 -5.77 9.41
C VAL A 109 1.99 -4.80 10.49
N THR A 110 1.19 -4.64 11.55
CA THR A 110 1.58 -3.94 12.78
C THR A 110 2.04 -4.92 13.86
N ALA A 111 3.15 -4.61 14.52
CA ALA A 111 3.70 -5.45 15.58
C ALA A 111 2.72 -5.61 16.75
N LYS A 112 2.84 -6.69 17.50
CA LYS A 112 2.12 -6.87 18.78
C LYS A 112 2.43 -5.71 19.73
N LEU A 113 1.47 -5.32 20.54
CA LEU A 113 1.71 -4.43 21.66
C LEU A 113 2.64 -5.11 22.66
N GLN A 114 3.61 -4.34 23.16
CA GLN A 114 4.42 -4.84 24.27
C GLN A 114 3.54 -4.91 25.52
N LYS A 115 3.63 -6.02 26.25
CA LYS A 115 3.03 -6.08 27.58
C LYS A 115 3.65 -4.96 28.42
N SER A 116 2.81 -4.07 28.93
CA SER A 116 3.27 -3.14 29.97
C SER A 116 3.93 -3.96 31.05
N PRO A 117 5.18 -3.64 31.46
CA PRO A 117 5.73 -4.25 32.64
C PRO A 117 4.67 -4.07 33.73
N LYS A 118 4.34 -5.15 34.44
CA LYS A 118 3.60 -5.03 35.69
C LYS A 118 4.49 -4.19 36.64
N THR A 119 4.40 -2.88 36.53
CA THR A 119 4.79 -2.00 37.61
C THR A 119 3.75 -2.23 38.71
N GLY A 120 3.84 -3.39 39.32
CA GLY A 120 3.36 -3.54 40.68
C GLY A 120 4.25 -2.62 41.49
N ASP A 121 3.86 -1.37 41.58
CA ASP A 121 4.44 -0.44 42.52
C ASP A 121 4.05 -0.93 43.93
N ASN A 122 4.83 -1.92 44.41
CA ASN A 122 4.90 -2.27 45.81
C ASN A 122 5.80 -1.25 46.57
N SER A 123 6.08 -0.12 45.95
CA SER A 123 6.69 0.95 46.71
C SER A 123 5.65 1.34 47.76
N ASN A 124 6.05 1.20 49.03
CA ASN A 124 5.31 1.73 50.17
C ASN A 124 5.35 3.26 50.12
N LEU A 125 5.00 3.84 48.95
CA LEU A 125 5.02 5.29 48.72
C LEU A 125 4.24 6.03 49.80
N MET A 126 3.09 5.43 50.24
CA MET A 126 2.33 5.94 51.37
C MET A 126 3.12 5.93 52.66
N LEU A 127 3.98 4.94 52.88
CA LEU A 127 4.83 4.83 54.07
C LEU A 127 5.94 5.88 54.04
N TRP A 128 6.52 6.13 52.88
CA TRP A 128 7.53 7.18 52.69
C TRP A 128 6.93 8.58 52.81
N ILE A 129 5.73 8.81 52.32
CA ILE A 129 5.01 10.07 52.48
C ILE A 129 4.65 10.28 53.94
N ALA A 130 4.19 9.27 54.69
CA ALA A 130 3.92 9.36 56.13
C ALA A 130 5.18 9.69 56.92
N LEU A 131 6.34 9.10 56.59
CA LEU A 131 7.63 9.39 57.23
C LEU A 131 8.07 10.83 56.98
N LEU A 132 7.84 11.38 55.80
CA LEU A 132 8.15 12.79 55.49
C LEU A 132 7.33 13.78 56.35
N PHE A 133 6.07 13.50 56.60
CA PHE A 133 5.22 14.34 57.47
C PHE A 133 5.63 14.27 58.93
N VAL A 134 6.09 13.11 59.43
CA VAL A 134 6.57 12.95 60.80
C VAL A 134 7.88 13.70 61.01
N SER A 135 8.84 13.62 60.08
CA SER A 135 10.12 14.34 60.15
C SER A 135 9.98 15.84 59.98
N GLY A 136 9.07 16.30 59.14
CA GLY A 136 8.79 17.74 58.93
C GLY A 136 8.07 18.38 60.14
N GLY A 137 7.23 17.66 60.82
CA GLY A 137 6.49 18.13 62.02
C GLY A 137 7.37 18.38 63.22
N ALA A 138 8.42 17.61 63.44
CA ALA A 138 9.34 17.78 64.54
C ALA A 138 10.23 19.02 64.41
N GLY A 139 10.57 19.45 63.18
CA GLY A 139 11.38 20.65 62.91
C GLY A 139 10.63 21.96 63.14
N ILE A 140 9.35 22.00 62.94
CA ILE A 140 8.53 23.22 63.11
C ILE A 140 8.26 23.47 64.61
N GLY A 141 8.11 22.40 65.42
CA GLY A 141 7.88 22.49 66.84
C GLY A 141 9.05 23.11 67.63
N THR A 142 10.29 22.81 67.24
CA THR A 142 11.48 23.35 67.90
C THR A 142 11.76 24.84 67.62
N ALA A 143 11.39 25.30 66.40
CA ALA A 143 11.58 26.70 66.01
C ALA A 143 10.61 27.65 66.75
N VAL A 144 9.42 27.19 67.12
CA VAL A 144 8.45 28.03 67.85
C VAL A 144 8.80 28.18 69.34
N THR A 145 9.47 27.17 69.97
CA THR A 145 9.85 27.24 71.39
C THR A 145 11.06 28.13 71.65
N GLU A 146 11.98 28.28 70.71
CA GLU A 146 13.14 29.20 70.87
C GLU A 146 12.73 30.67 70.78
N LYS A 147 11.70 31.02 69.93
CA LYS A 147 11.24 32.44 69.91
C LYS A 147 10.56 32.92 71.18
N LYS A 148 9.97 32.02 71.98
CA LYS A 148 9.36 32.41 73.28
C LYS A 148 10.35 32.64 74.41
N LYS A 149 11.59 32.16 74.31
CA LYS A 149 12.65 32.36 75.33
C LYS A 149 13.43 33.67 75.18
N LYS A 150 13.26 34.40 74.06
CA LYS A 150 13.97 35.66 73.81
C LYS A 150 13.13 36.93 74.09
N GLN A 151 11.91 36.78 74.62
CA GLN A 151 11.06 37.92 75.00
C GLN A 151 10.71 37.94 76.52
N LYS A 152 11.67 37.68 77.35
CA LYS A 152 11.58 38.05 78.76
C LYS A 152 12.83 38.80 79.21
#